data_32001760f172b19e89d85ae9fc43908b
#
_entry.id   32001760f172b19e89d85ae9fc43908b
#
_cell.length_a   1.000
_cell.length_b   1.000
_cell.length_c   1.000
_cell.angle_alpha   90.00
_cell.angle_beta   90.00
_cell.angle_gamma   90.00
#
_symmetry.space_group_name_H-M   'P 1'
#
loop_
_entity.id
_entity.type
_entity.pdbx_description
1 polymer ?
#
loop_
_entity_poly.entity_id
_entity_poly.type
_entity_poly.pdbx_seq_one_letter_code
_entity_poly.pdbx_strand_id
1 'polypeptide(L)'
;LKREGIIAFFSKQRTILVLYVLLATALSLSNFNKGQTKVFSGDTKYTFYNNYVIFKHSFFHLQQGKDLYVLFPETHWDLYKYSPSFSVAMAVFAYLPDWLGLLLWNLVNVLILFYGVRYFIKGPPHTIFMLWFIFNELFTSVLNSQSNPMIAGMLVAAFTFFEKDKVHWAALLIVSTFYIKVFGILAALLFLFYPNKWRFILWSAIWTVAIGLLPLMFTSTDGLIFQYQNWLRLLSEDHSGSIGYSFMGVLQTWFGLQSGKDVLVIVGLIITMLPFVFVHKFKDLQYRINWFASLLIWLVIFNHKAESPTFIIAFTGIALWLFTTSINKTVLVLAVLAFVFTSLAPTDLFPASIRHSFFEPYAIKAVPCILIWLYLNFQLIKSGLNKSHKIFGIEK
;
A
#
# COMPACT_ATOMS: atom_id res chain seq x y z
N LEU A 1 -26.24 18.89 20.53
CA LEU A 1 -26.10 18.69 19.07
C LEU A 1 -27.16 17.67 18.65
N LYS A 2 -28.14 18.05 17.82
CA LYS A 2 -29.16 17.10 17.32
C LYS A 2 -28.43 16.00 16.52
N ARG A 3 -28.88 14.75 16.63
CA ARG A 3 -28.29 13.55 15.97
C ARG A 3 -28.02 13.78 14.47
N GLU A 4 -28.92 14.48 13.79
CA GLU A 4 -28.79 14.87 12.39
C GLU A 4 -27.61 15.80 12.11
N GLY A 5 -27.31 16.73 13.02
CA GLY A 5 -26.16 17.65 12.91
C GLY A 5 -24.81 16.93 13.04
N ILE A 6 -24.76 15.90 13.89
CA ILE A 6 -23.54 15.07 14.07
C ILE A 6 -23.30 14.24 12.80
N ILE A 7 -24.32 13.57 12.29
CA ILE A 7 -24.23 12.76 11.05
C ILE A 7 -23.83 13.66 9.88
N ALA A 8 -24.45 14.84 9.73
CA ALA A 8 -24.12 15.79 8.67
C ALA A 8 -22.67 16.31 8.78
N PHE A 9 -22.13 16.49 10.00
CA PHE A 9 -20.75 16.90 10.21
C PHE A 9 -19.76 15.83 9.73
N PHE A 10 -19.95 14.56 10.13
CA PHE A 10 -19.10 13.44 9.74
C PHE A 10 -19.27 13.01 8.28
N SER A 11 -20.34 13.43 7.61
CA SER A 11 -20.55 13.18 6.18
C SER A 11 -19.84 14.22 5.28
N LYS A 12 -19.16 15.21 5.85
CA LYS A 12 -18.42 16.22 5.07
C LYS A 12 -16.99 15.76 4.81
N GLN A 13 -16.56 15.75 3.56
CA GLN A 13 -15.16 15.45 3.20
C GLN A 13 -14.16 16.39 3.88
N ARG A 14 -14.54 17.65 4.11
CA ARG A 14 -13.69 18.64 4.83
C ARG A 14 -13.40 18.18 6.26
N THR A 15 -14.38 17.61 6.96
CA THR A 15 -14.20 17.09 8.32
C THR A 15 -13.16 15.97 8.34
N ILE A 16 -13.25 15.04 7.40
CA ILE A 16 -12.30 13.93 7.30
C ILE A 16 -10.90 14.45 6.97
N LEU A 17 -10.79 15.43 6.06
CA LEU A 17 -9.50 16.05 5.73
C LEU A 17 -8.87 16.69 6.96
N VAL A 18 -9.63 17.45 7.73
CA VAL A 18 -9.13 18.06 8.97
C VAL A 18 -8.66 16.98 9.96
N LEU A 19 -9.43 15.90 10.12
CA LEU A 19 -9.02 14.79 11.00
C LEU A 19 -7.74 14.10 10.52
N TYR A 20 -7.57 13.91 9.23
CA TYR A 20 -6.35 13.34 8.64
C TYR A 20 -5.13 14.24 8.90
N VAL A 21 -5.29 15.54 8.71
CA VAL A 21 -4.23 16.53 8.99
C VAL A 21 -3.91 16.56 10.48
N LEU A 22 -4.92 16.60 11.36
CA LEU A 22 -4.73 16.55 12.81
C LEU A 22 -4.04 15.26 13.25
N LEU A 23 -4.41 14.13 12.67
CA LEU A 23 -3.76 12.84 12.93
C LEU A 23 -2.26 12.89 12.60
N ALA A 24 -1.92 13.34 11.38
CA ALA A 24 -0.52 13.44 10.96
C ALA A 24 0.27 14.38 11.86
N THR A 25 -0.32 15.52 12.22
CA THR A 25 0.32 16.53 13.09
C THR A 25 0.54 15.97 14.51
N ALA A 26 -0.50 15.40 15.10
CA ALA A 26 -0.42 14.88 16.47
C ALA A 26 0.60 13.73 16.59
N LEU A 27 0.60 12.80 15.64
CA LEU A 27 1.55 11.67 15.66
C LEU A 27 2.98 12.12 15.38
N SER A 28 3.20 13.07 14.46
CA SER A 28 4.53 13.62 14.19
C SER A 28 5.11 14.29 15.43
N LEU A 29 4.34 15.17 16.08
CA LEU A 29 4.77 15.85 17.30
C LEU A 29 4.98 14.86 18.46
N SER A 30 4.08 13.90 18.64
CA SER A 30 4.21 12.86 19.66
C SER A 30 5.49 12.04 19.48
N ASN A 31 5.75 11.55 18.26
CA ASN A 31 6.95 10.77 17.98
C ASN A 31 8.23 11.58 18.11
N PHE A 32 8.22 12.83 17.66
CA PHE A 32 9.36 13.73 17.84
C PHE A 32 9.68 14.00 19.32
N ASN A 33 8.66 14.28 20.14
CA ASN A 33 8.83 14.57 21.57
C ASN A 33 9.31 13.37 22.38
N LYS A 34 9.09 12.12 21.92
CA LYS A 34 9.64 10.92 22.57
C LYS A 34 11.17 10.81 22.45
N GLY A 35 11.78 11.50 21.48
CA GLY A 35 13.22 11.50 21.27
C GLY A 35 13.79 10.12 20.94
N GLN A 36 15.07 9.92 21.31
CA GLN A 36 15.79 8.66 21.08
C GLN A 36 15.59 7.71 22.27
N THR A 37 14.45 7.09 22.35
CA THR A 37 14.10 6.18 23.46
C THR A 37 13.67 4.79 22.99
N LYS A 38 13.55 4.56 21.67
CA LYS A 38 13.12 3.27 21.12
C LYS A 38 14.30 2.31 20.99
N VAL A 39 14.20 1.15 21.62
CA VAL A 39 15.17 0.06 21.50
C VAL A 39 14.63 -0.97 20.54
N PHE A 40 15.42 -1.38 19.54
CA PHE A 40 15.09 -2.46 18.61
C PHE A 40 15.89 -3.74 18.91
N SER A 41 17.20 -3.59 19.20
CA SER A 41 18.10 -4.67 19.59
C SER A 41 19.30 -4.09 20.33
N GLY A 42 19.80 -4.78 21.35
CA GLY A 42 20.90 -4.30 22.18
C GLY A 42 20.56 -3.03 22.98
N ASP A 43 21.57 -2.22 23.31
CA ASP A 43 21.43 -1.04 24.17
C ASP A 43 21.26 0.29 23.38
N THR A 44 21.39 0.25 22.06
CA THR A 44 21.31 1.46 21.22
C THR A 44 19.88 1.96 21.15
N LYS A 45 19.71 3.25 21.43
CA LYS A 45 18.41 3.93 21.38
C LYS A 45 18.26 4.72 20.10
N TYR A 46 17.11 4.55 19.46
CA TYR A 46 16.73 5.22 18.22
C TYR A 46 15.45 6.04 18.40
N THR A 47 15.11 6.85 17.39
CA THR A 47 13.89 7.65 17.39
C THR A 47 12.66 6.79 17.11
N PHE A 48 11.48 7.23 17.58
CA PHE A 48 10.20 6.60 17.22
C PHE A 48 9.82 6.79 15.75
N TYR A 49 10.43 7.77 15.08
CA TYR A 49 10.27 8.04 13.64
C TYR A 49 11.45 7.50 12.81
N ASN A 50 12.02 6.38 13.21
CA ASN A 50 13.21 5.77 12.60
C ASN A 50 13.09 5.59 11.08
N ASN A 51 11.93 5.20 10.53
CA ASN A 51 11.74 5.10 9.08
C ASN A 51 11.95 6.45 8.37
N TYR A 52 11.47 7.55 8.94
CA TYR A 52 11.75 8.88 8.39
C TYR A 52 13.25 9.21 8.44
N VAL A 53 13.95 8.83 9.51
CA VAL A 53 15.41 9.02 9.63
C VAL A 53 16.15 8.24 8.54
N ILE A 54 15.77 6.96 8.30
CA ILE A 54 16.32 6.16 7.20
C ILE A 54 16.13 6.89 5.87
N PHE A 55 14.93 7.37 5.59
CA PHE A 55 14.61 8.08 4.34
C PHE A 55 15.41 9.38 4.21
N LYS A 56 15.44 10.20 5.24
CA LYS A 56 16.18 11.46 5.27
C LYS A 56 17.68 11.24 5.02
N HIS A 57 18.30 10.30 5.74
CA HIS A 57 19.73 10.04 5.63
C HIS A 57 20.10 9.40 4.30
N SER A 58 19.22 8.66 3.63
CA SER A 58 19.51 8.13 2.30
C SER A 58 19.89 9.21 1.29
N PHE A 59 19.29 10.40 1.38
CA PHE A 59 19.65 11.53 0.53
C PHE A 59 21.08 12.02 0.79
N PHE A 60 21.48 12.17 2.05
CA PHE A 60 22.84 12.59 2.39
C PHE A 60 23.88 11.52 2.03
N HIS A 61 23.57 10.24 2.23
CA HIS A 61 24.44 9.15 1.82
C HIS A 61 24.62 9.13 0.30
N LEU A 62 23.56 9.38 -0.49
CA LEU A 62 23.66 9.52 -1.94
C LEU A 62 24.61 10.66 -2.34
N GLN A 63 24.48 11.86 -1.73
CA GLN A 63 25.34 12.99 -2.00
C GLN A 63 26.81 12.73 -1.63
N GLN A 64 27.04 11.93 -0.58
CA GLN A 64 28.38 11.57 -0.12
C GLN A 64 29.00 10.40 -0.91
N GLY A 65 28.28 9.87 -1.91
CA GLY A 65 28.74 8.70 -2.68
C GLY A 65 28.82 7.41 -1.87
N LYS A 66 28.18 7.35 -0.69
CA LYS A 66 28.13 6.15 0.15
C LYS A 66 27.13 5.13 -0.42
N ASP A 67 27.41 3.84 -0.16
CA ASP A 67 26.44 2.79 -0.45
C ASP A 67 25.17 2.99 0.39
N LEU A 68 24.00 3.09 -0.28
CA LEU A 68 22.71 3.27 0.38
C LEU A 68 22.22 2.00 1.10
N TYR A 69 22.76 0.85 0.75
CA TYR A 69 22.21 -0.47 1.08
C TYR A 69 23.00 -1.22 2.14
N VAL A 70 23.81 -0.49 2.92
CA VAL A 70 24.51 -0.99 4.10
C VAL A 70 23.89 -0.44 5.38
N LEU A 71 24.20 -1.06 6.52
CA LEU A 71 23.72 -0.59 7.82
C LEU A 71 24.49 0.67 8.28
N PHE A 72 23.76 1.60 8.89
CA PHE A 72 24.29 2.82 9.52
C PHE A 72 23.79 2.92 10.98
N PRO A 73 24.25 2.00 11.86
CA PRO A 73 23.73 1.87 13.23
C PRO A 73 23.97 3.12 14.10
N GLU A 74 24.88 4.00 13.71
CA GLU A 74 25.12 5.29 14.37
C GLU A 74 24.00 6.32 14.14
N THR A 75 23.15 6.13 13.09
CA THR A 75 22.09 7.07 12.72
C THR A 75 20.70 6.47 12.82
N HIS A 76 20.51 5.22 12.39
CA HIS A 76 19.20 4.58 12.34
C HIS A 76 19.30 3.05 12.42
N TRP A 77 18.20 2.43 12.83
CA TRP A 77 18.03 0.99 12.81
C TRP A 77 17.44 0.55 11.46
N ASP A 78 17.92 -0.57 10.93
CA ASP A 78 17.51 -1.22 9.69
C ASP A 78 18.11 -0.59 8.41
N LEU A 79 18.01 -1.35 7.31
CA LEU A 79 18.50 -1.00 5.98
C LEU A 79 17.57 -0.05 5.24
N TYR A 80 18.14 0.80 4.40
CA TYR A 80 17.40 1.48 3.34
C TYR A 80 17.04 0.49 2.23
N LYS A 81 15.75 0.30 1.91
CA LYS A 81 15.27 -0.74 0.98
C LYS A 81 14.56 -0.17 -0.27
N TYR A 82 14.63 1.14 -0.44
CA TYR A 82 13.98 1.88 -1.52
C TYR A 82 14.95 2.16 -2.66
N SER A 83 14.44 2.62 -3.84
CA SER A 83 15.31 2.92 -4.96
C SER A 83 16.23 4.14 -4.70
N PRO A 84 17.33 4.29 -5.46
CA PRO A 84 18.15 5.50 -5.41
C PRO A 84 17.35 6.78 -5.77
N SER A 85 16.35 6.66 -6.65
CA SER A 85 15.48 7.79 -7.01
C SER A 85 14.58 8.25 -5.87
N PHE A 86 14.18 7.33 -4.97
CA PHE A 86 13.41 7.70 -3.79
C PHE A 86 14.23 8.54 -2.80
N SER A 87 15.55 8.29 -2.69
CA SER A 87 16.43 9.11 -1.86
C SER A 87 16.47 10.57 -2.34
N VAL A 88 16.41 10.79 -3.68
CA VAL A 88 16.31 12.15 -4.24
C VAL A 88 14.99 12.82 -3.88
N ALA A 89 13.87 12.09 -3.88
CA ALA A 89 12.59 12.64 -3.44
C ALA A 89 12.62 13.12 -1.98
N MET A 90 13.50 12.56 -1.16
CA MET A 90 13.70 12.99 0.24
C MET A 90 14.49 14.31 0.37
N ALA A 91 15.12 14.82 -0.68
CA ALA A 91 15.86 16.08 -0.66
C ALA A 91 15.05 17.25 -0.09
N VAL A 92 13.75 17.31 -0.41
CA VAL A 92 12.82 18.35 0.06
C VAL A 92 12.70 18.36 1.58
N PHE A 93 12.85 17.21 2.23
CA PHE A 93 12.72 17.04 3.68
C PHE A 93 14.08 17.00 4.39
N ALA A 94 15.15 16.64 3.67
CA ALA A 94 16.46 16.32 4.26
C ALA A 94 17.09 17.51 5.00
N TYR A 95 17.02 18.71 4.45
CA TYR A 95 17.59 19.92 5.05
C TYR A 95 16.72 20.57 6.12
N LEU A 96 15.49 20.07 6.30
CA LEU A 96 14.59 20.60 7.34
C LEU A 96 14.96 20.02 8.72
N PRO A 97 14.72 20.77 9.80
CA PRO A 97 14.79 20.18 11.15
C PRO A 97 13.78 19.03 11.26
N ASP A 98 14.15 18.00 12.03
CA ASP A 98 13.40 16.73 12.06
C ASP A 98 11.91 16.90 12.37
N TRP A 99 11.55 17.79 13.30
CA TRP A 99 10.14 18.02 13.63
C TRP A 99 9.32 18.51 12.43
N LEU A 100 9.89 19.36 11.60
CA LEU A 100 9.22 19.92 10.43
C LEU A 100 9.23 18.94 9.26
N GLY A 101 10.39 18.33 8.99
CA GLY A 101 10.52 17.34 7.93
C GLY A 101 9.62 16.12 8.15
N LEU A 102 9.57 15.58 9.37
CA LEU A 102 8.67 14.48 9.77
C LEU A 102 7.19 14.88 9.60
N LEU A 103 6.82 16.09 10.06
CA LEU A 103 5.45 16.59 9.90
C LEU A 103 5.05 16.67 8.43
N LEU A 104 5.89 17.30 7.60
CA LEU A 104 5.60 17.45 6.16
C LEU A 104 5.58 16.10 5.45
N TRP A 105 6.48 15.16 5.79
CA TRP A 105 6.48 13.81 5.27
C TRP A 105 5.16 13.09 5.56
N ASN A 106 4.71 13.11 6.81
CA ASN A 106 3.45 12.49 7.20
C ASN A 106 2.24 13.19 6.56
N LEU A 107 2.26 14.53 6.45
CA LEU A 107 1.22 15.29 5.74
C LEU A 107 1.13 14.91 4.26
N VAL A 108 2.25 14.79 3.55
CA VAL A 108 2.28 14.34 2.14
C VAL A 108 1.66 12.96 2.00
N ASN A 109 2.01 12.02 2.89
CA ASN A 109 1.45 10.67 2.90
C ASN A 109 -0.08 10.69 3.08
N VAL A 110 -0.60 11.40 4.08
CA VAL A 110 -2.06 11.43 4.34
C VAL A 110 -2.83 12.19 3.25
N LEU A 111 -2.26 13.28 2.70
CA LEU A 111 -2.91 14.05 1.66
C LEU A 111 -3.00 13.30 0.34
N ILE A 112 -1.94 12.58 -0.06
CA ILE A 112 -1.97 11.76 -1.27
C ILE A 112 -3.00 10.63 -1.13
N LEU A 113 -3.08 9.95 0.03
CA LEU A 113 -4.13 8.98 0.28
C LEU A 113 -5.52 9.60 0.23
N PHE A 114 -5.71 10.71 0.96
CA PHE A 114 -7.01 11.40 1.01
C PHE A 114 -7.49 11.79 -0.39
N TYR A 115 -6.65 12.47 -1.18
CA TYR A 115 -7.05 12.93 -2.50
C TYR A 115 -7.17 11.79 -3.51
N GLY A 116 -6.33 10.75 -3.42
CA GLY A 116 -6.44 9.55 -4.23
C GLY A 116 -7.80 8.88 -4.06
N VAL A 117 -8.25 8.68 -2.81
CA VAL A 117 -9.57 8.11 -2.50
C VAL A 117 -10.70 9.09 -2.81
N ARG A 118 -10.56 10.37 -2.44
CA ARG A 118 -11.58 11.40 -2.68
C ARG A 118 -12.00 11.50 -4.13
N TYR A 119 -11.04 11.46 -5.05
CA TYR A 119 -11.27 11.59 -6.49
C TYR A 119 -11.57 10.27 -7.19
N PHE A 120 -11.75 9.18 -6.44
CA PHE A 120 -12.12 7.88 -6.99
C PHE A 120 -13.42 7.97 -7.81
N ILE A 121 -13.46 7.19 -8.91
CA ILE A 121 -14.48 7.30 -9.96
C ILE A 121 -15.94 7.21 -9.47
N LYS A 122 -16.20 6.50 -8.36
CA LYS A 122 -17.57 6.36 -7.81
C LYS A 122 -18.04 7.62 -7.05
N GLY A 123 -17.12 8.50 -6.63
CA GLY A 123 -17.46 9.70 -5.88
C GLY A 123 -18.15 9.48 -4.53
N PRO A 124 -18.65 10.58 -3.89
CA PRO A 124 -19.44 10.48 -2.66
C PRO A 124 -20.82 9.83 -2.93
N PRO A 125 -21.42 9.12 -1.94
CA PRO A 125 -20.94 8.93 -0.57
C PRO A 125 -19.86 7.85 -0.40
N HIS A 126 -19.60 7.03 -1.44
CA HIS A 126 -18.67 5.90 -1.36
C HIS A 126 -17.30 6.32 -0.81
N THR A 127 -16.72 7.38 -1.36
CA THR A 127 -15.37 7.85 -0.96
C THR A 127 -15.32 8.33 0.49
N ILE A 128 -16.42 8.85 1.04
CA ILE A 128 -16.53 9.27 2.44
C ILE A 128 -16.43 8.04 3.35
N PHE A 129 -17.21 7.00 3.06
CA PHE A 129 -17.17 5.76 3.85
C PHE A 129 -15.84 5.03 3.73
N MET A 130 -15.21 5.03 2.54
CA MET A 130 -13.87 4.49 2.34
C MET A 130 -12.86 5.18 3.25
N LEU A 131 -12.84 6.52 3.27
CA LEU A 131 -11.90 7.31 4.08
C LEU A 131 -12.08 7.05 5.58
N TRP A 132 -13.32 6.91 6.07
CA TRP A 132 -13.57 6.53 7.46
C TRP A 132 -13.11 5.11 7.78
N PHE A 133 -13.40 4.17 6.89
CA PHE A 133 -13.08 2.76 7.09
C PHE A 133 -11.56 2.53 7.20
N ILE A 134 -10.76 3.21 6.37
CA ILE A 134 -9.30 3.05 6.35
C ILE A 134 -8.58 3.88 7.43
N PHE A 135 -9.29 4.70 8.22
CA PHE A 135 -8.69 5.67 9.14
C PHE A 135 -7.75 5.02 10.18
N ASN A 136 -8.13 3.88 10.76
CA ASN A 136 -7.31 3.20 11.76
C ASN A 136 -6.02 2.60 11.16
N GLU A 137 -6.07 2.05 9.94
CA GLU A 137 -4.87 1.58 9.25
C GLU A 137 -3.96 2.76 8.83
N LEU A 138 -4.56 3.91 8.51
CA LEU A 138 -3.81 5.15 8.29
C LEU A 138 -3.07 5.57 9.57
N PHE A 139 -3.75 5.52 10.73
CA PHE A 139 -3.12 5.80 12.04
C PHE A 139 -1.87 4.94 12.23
N THR A 140 -1.97 3.62 12.04
CA THR A 140 -0.86 2.67 12.20
C THR A 140 0.31 3.01 11.26
N SER A 141 0.02 3.37 10.01
CA SER A 141 1.05 3.67 9.02
C SER A 141 1.75 5.01 9.29
N VAL A 142 1.01 6.04 9.68
CA VAL A 142 1.56 7.36 10.04
C VAL A 142 2.36 7.29 11.33
N LEU A 143 1.91 6.53 12.34
CA LEU A 143 2.64 6.30 13.59
C LEU A 143 4.05 5.74 13.33
N ASN A 144 4.20 4.94 12.28
CA ASN A 144 5.47 4.37 11.84
C ASN A 144 6.17 5.19 10.75
N SER A 145 5.65 6.36 10.37
CA SER A 145 6.20 7.26 9.34
C SER A 145 6.48 6.57 8.00
N GLN A 146 5.66 5.56 7.65
CA GLN A 146 5.80 4.73 6.45
C GLN A 146 5.24 5.41 5.19
N SER A 147 5.76 5.02 4.00
CA SER A 147 5.30 5.49 2.68
C SER A 147 4.02 4.82 2.17
N ASN A 148 3.48 3.83 2.89
CA ASN A 148 2.37 3.00 2.42
C ASN A 148 1.06 3.77 2.15
N PRO A 149 0.67 4.82 2.92
CA PRO A 149 -0.51 5.61 2.61
C PRO A 149 -0.38 6.33 1.26
N MET A 150 0.80 6.89 0.98
CA MET A 150 1.10 7.53 -0.30
C MET A 150 0.98 6.54 -1.46
N ILE A 151 1.53 5.33 -1.32
CA ILE A 151 1.42 4.27 -2.33
C ILE A 151 -0.05 3.91 -2.57
N ALA A 152 -0.84 3.65 -1.52
CA ALA A 152 -2.26 3.34 -1.65
C ALA A 152 -3.03 4.45 -2.39
N GLY A 153 -2.79 5.72 -2.02
CA GLY A 153 -3.40 6.88 -2.67
C GLY A 153 -3.01 7.02 -4.14
N MET A 154 -1.72 6.84 -4.47
CA MET A 154 -1.24 6.87 -5.86
C MET A 154 -1.86 5.76 -6.71
N LEU A 155 -1.98 4.54 -6.19
CA LEU A 155 -2.58 3.41 -6.90
C LEU A 155 -4.07 3.62 -7.17
N VAL A 156 -4.84 4.14 -6.19
CA VAL A 156 -6.26 4.49 -6.40
C VAL A 156 -6.41 5.62 -7.41
N ALA A 157 -5.54 6.63 -7.36
CA ALA A 157 -5.54 7.71 -8.35
C ALA A 157 -5.16 7.20 -9.75
N ALA A 158 -4.18 6.28 -9.86
CA ALA A 158 -3.80 5.67 -11.14
C ALA A 158 -4.97 4.91 -11.77
N PHE A 159 -5.72 4.10 -10.99
CA PHE A 159 -6.96 3.48 -11.46
C PHE A 159 -7.96 4.51 -11.99
N THR A 160 -8.17 5.58 -11.24
CA THR A 160 -9.10 6.65 -11.64
C THR A 160 -8.64 7.36 -12.92
N PHE A 161 -7.33 7.54 -13.11
CA PHE A 161 -6.77 8.12 -14.33
C PHE A 161 -6.92 7.19 -15.54
N PHE A 162 -6.80 5.87 -15.36
CA PHE A 162 -7.15 4.92 -16.42
C PHE A 162 -8.61 5.05 -16.84
N GLU A 163 -9.54 5.08 -15.87
CA GLU A 163 -10.98 5.23 -16.16
C GLU A 163 -11.32 6.56 -16.87
N LYS A 164 -10.47 7.58 -16.73
CA LYS A 164 -10.61 8.89 -17.38
C LYS A 164 -9.76 9.06 -18.63
N ASP A 165 -9.19 7.99 -19.18
CA ASP A 165 -8.25 7.99 -20.32
C ASP A 165 -7.04 8.94 -20.15
N LYS A 166 -6.66 9.24 -18.91
CA LYS A 166 -5.46 10.01 -18.57
C LYS A 166 -4.26 9.11 -18.36
N VAL A 167 -3.92 8.34 -19.37
CA VAL A 167 -2.96 7.22 -19.30
C VAL A 167 -1.56 7.66 -18.87
N HIS A 168 -1.10 8.85 -19.28
CA HIS A 168 0.21 9.39 -18.89
C HIS A 168 0.33 9.63 -17.37
N TRP A 169 -0.74 10.11 -16.71
CA TRP A 169 -0.77 10.26 -15.25
C TRP A 169 -0.85 8.92 -14.53
N ALA A 170 -1.61 7.97 -15.08
CA ALA A 170 -1.65 6.61 -14.52
C ALA A 170 -0.26 5.97 -14.57
N ALA A 171 0.45 6.08 -15.69
CA ALA A 171 1.81 5.59 -15.85
C ALA A 171 2.79 6.26 -14.87
N LEU A 172 2.74 7.60 -14.73
CA LEU A 172 3.56 8.33 -13.77
C LEU A 172 3.39 7.78 -12.35
N LEU A 173 2.14 7.66 -11.89
CA LEU A 173 1.87 7.22 -10.52
C LEU A 173 2.31 5.77 -10.28
N ILE A 174 2.06 4.86 -11.22
CA ILE A 174 2.48 3.45 -11.10
C ILE A 174 4.01 3.35 -11.08
N VAL A 175 4.69 4.03 -12.00
CA VAL A 175 6.16 4.04 -12.03
C VAL A 175 6.73 4.68 -10.75
N SER A 176 6.11 5.76 -10.24
CA SER A 176 6.52 6.35 -8.96
C SER A 176 6.38 5.36 -7.81
N THR A 177 5.29 4.58 -7.76
CA THR A 177 5.15 3.56 -6.71
C THR A 177 6.19 2.44 -6.82
N PHE A 178 6.62 2.07 -8.04
CA PHE A 178 7.72 1.13 -8.24
C PHE A 178 9.03 1.64 -7.64
N TYR A 179 9.38 2.90 -7.87
CA TYR A 179 10.60 3.50 -7.31
C TYR A 179 10.52 3.69 -5.78
N ILE A 180 9.34 3.76 -5.20
CA ILE A 180 9.16 3.78 -3.75
C ILE A 180 9.23 2.33 -3.22
N LYS A 181 8.39 1.44 -3.72
CA LYS A 181 8.39 0.01 -3.36
C LYS A 181 8.11 -0.85 -4.59
N VAL A 182 9.03 -1.73 -4.92
CA VAL A 182 9.05 -2.55 -6.16
C VAL A 182 7.71 -3.20 -6.47
N PHE A 183 6.97 -3.68 -5.47
CA PHE A 183 5.70 -4.36 -5.70
C PHE A 183 4.62 -3.47 -6.33
N GLY A 184 4.75 -2.14 -6.25
CA GLY A 184 3.84 -1.20 -6.89
C GLY A 184 3.74 -1.38 -8.41
N ILE A 185 4.77 -1.95 -9.06
CA ILE A 185 4.77 -2.22 -10.51
C ILE A 185 3.64 -3.16 -10.94
N LEU A 186 3.17 -4.05 -10.06
CA LEU A 186 2.09 -4.98 -10.40
C LEU A 186 0.78 -4.26 -10.73
N ALA A 187 0.59 -3.03 -10.26
CA ALA A 187 -0.54 -2.20 -10.66
C ALA A 187 -0.49 -1.82 -12.16
N ALA A 188 0.67 -1.96 -12.82
CA ALA A 188 0.75 -1.80 -14.26
C ALA A 188 -0.19 -2.77 -14.99
N LEU A 189 -0.45 -3.97 -14.44
CA LEU A 189 -1.37 -4.94 -15.02
C LEU A 189 -2.78 -4.38 -15.28
N LEU A 190 -3.16 -3.28 -14.64
CA LEU A 190 -4.40 -2.55 -14.95
C LEU A 190 -4.51 -2.19 -16.44
N PHE A 191 -3.38 -1.90 -17.11
CA PHE A 191 -3.39 -1.52 -18.52
C PHE A 191 -4.02 -2.57 -19.44
N LEU A 192 -4.05 -3.85 -19.01
CA LEU A 192 -4.63 -4.94 -19.78
C LEU A 192 -6.15 -4.78 -20.00
N PHE A 193 -6.85 -4.08 -19.10
CA PHE A 193 -8.27 -3.79 -19.25
C PHE A 193 -8.60 -2.72 -20.30
N TYR A 194 -7.62 -1.89 -20.70
CA TYR A 194 -7.87 -0.69 -21.49
C TYR A 194 -7.33 -0.84 -22.92
N PRO A 195 -7.94 -0.17 -23.92
CA PRO A 195 -7.59 -0.36 -25.32
C PRO A 195 -6.21 0.21 -25.69
N ASN A 196 -5.83 1.34 -25.11
CA ASN A 196 -4.64 2.11 -25.51
C ASN A 196 -3.34 1.62 -24.85
N LYS A 197 -3.02 0.32 -25.01
CA LYS A 197 -1.89 -0.34 -24.35
C LYS A 197 -0.55 0.30 -24.67
N TRP A 198 -0.30 0.65 -25.94
CA TRP A 198 0.95 1.27 -26.38
C TRP A 198 1.19 2.63 -25.74
N ARG A 199 0.14 3.43 -25.55
CA ARG A 199 0.28 4.73 -24.86
C ARG A 199 0.75 4.54 -23.43
N PHE A 200 0.22 3.53 -22.72
CA PHE A 200 0.67 3.23 -21.38
C PHE A 200 2.13 2.74 -21.35
N ILE A 201 2.50 1.81 -22.24
CA ILE A 201 3.88 1.28 -22.32
C ILE A 201 4.87 2.43 -22.61
N LEU A 202 4.56 3.29 -23.58
CA LEU A 202 5.40 4.42 -23.93
C LEU A 202 5.60 5.40 -22.76
N TRP A 203 4.50 5.81 -22.11
CA TRP A 203 4.60 6.71 -20.96
C TRP A 203 5.28 6.07 -19.76
N SER A 204 5.08 4.79 -19.55
CA SER A 204 5.79 4.05 -18.49
C SER A 204 7.30 4.00 -18.78
N ALA A 205 7.71 3.78 -20.02
CA ALA A 205 9.12 3.82 -20.40
C ALA A 205 9.73 5.23 -20.19
N ILE A 206 9.02 6.29 -20.63
CA ILE A 206 9.46 7.67 -20.43
C ILE A 206 9.63 7.98 -18.94
N TRP A 207 8.64 7.67 -18.11
CA TRP A 207 8.69 7.94 -16.67
C TRP A 207 9.72 7.07 -15.95
N THR A 208 9.92 5.82 -16.38
CA THR A 208 10.96 4.95 -15.84
C THR A 208 12.34 5.56 -16.07
N VAL A 209 12.62 6.03 -17.27
CA VAL A 209 13.90 6.69 -17.57
C VAL A 209 14.01 8.02 -16.81
N ALA A 210 12.99 8.87 -16.86
CA ALA A 210 13.02 10.18 -16.23
C ALA A 210 13.24 10.09 -14.70
N ILE A 211 12.48 9.22 -14.02
CA ILE A 211 12.62 9.03 -12.57
C ILE A 211 13.91 8.28 -12.24
N GLY A 212 14.28 7.28 -13.06
CA GLY A 212 15.50 6.49 -12.87
C GLY A 212 16.79 7.33 -12.94
N LEU A 213 16.79 8.40 -13.73
CA LEU A 213 17.92 9.30 -13.90
C LEU A 213 17.99 10.43 -12.85
N LEU A 214 16.96 10.61 -12.00
CA LEU A 214 16.96 11.67 -10.98
C LEU A 214 18.22 11.69 -10.09
N PRO A 215 18.79 10.55 -9.67
CA PRO A 215 20.00 10.58 -8.84
C PRO A 215 21.21 11.26 -9.50
N LEU A 216 21.27 11.35 -10.83
CA LEU A 216 22.35 12.09 -11.54
C LEU A 216 22.43 13.58 -11.16
N MET A 217 21.38 14.14 -10.56
CA MET A 217 21.40 15.50 -10.02
C MET A 217 22.36 15.63 -8.82
N PHE A 218 22.72 14.51 -8.17
CA PHE A 218 23.46 14.49 -6.91
C PHE A 218 24.64 13.49 -6.90
N THR A 219 24.78 12.66 -7.94
CA THR A 219 25.87 11.70 -8.07
C THR A 219 26.33 11.59 -9.53
N SER A 220 27.52 10.98 -9.75
CA SER A 220 28.04 10.70 -11.09
C SER A 220 27.33 9.53 -11.76
N THR A 221 27.59 9.31 -13.05
CA THR A 221 27.08 8.15 -13.80
C THR A 221 27.54 6.83 -13.15
N ASP A 222 28.80 6.74 -12.74
CA ASP A 222 29.34 5.55 -12.08
C ASP A 222 28.66 5.34 -10.71
N GLY A 223 28.43 6.44 -9.96
CA GLY A 223 27.68 6.42 -8.72
C GLY A 223 26.23 5.95 -8.92
N LEU A 224 25.56 6.39 -9.97
CA LEU A 224 24.21 5.93 -10.32
C LEU A 224 24.18 4.43 -10.57
N ILE A 225 25.09 3.93 -11.42
CA ILE A 225 25.20 2.50 -11.74
C ILE A 225 25.48 1.69 -10.47
N PHE A 226 26.43 2.14 -9.64
CA PHE A 226 26.77 1.51 -8.36
C PHE A 226 25.56 1.39 -7.45
N GLN A 227 24.76 2.46 -7.28
CA GLN A 227 23.58 2.44 -6.40
C GLN A 227 22.50 1.51 -6.93
N TYR A 228 22.22 1.50 -8.23
CA TYR A 228 21.23 0.57 -8.79
C TYR A 228 21.67 -0.88 -8.74
N GLN A 229 22.95 -1.19 -8.95
CA GLN A 229 23.49 -2.54 -8.81
C GLN A 229 23.33 -3.04 -7.36
N ASN A 230 23.65 -2.20 -6.36
CA ASN A 230 23.50 -2.56 -4.97
C ASN A 230 22.01 -2.69 -4.56
N TRP A 231 21.13 -1.85 -5.11
CA TRP A 231 19.68 -2.00 -4.90
C TRP A 231 19.16 -3.34 -5.44
N LEU A 232 19.54 -3.71 -6.65
CA LEU A 232 19.16 -4.98 -7.25
C LEU A 232 19.72 -6.17 -6.47
N ARG A 233 20.98 -6.06 -5.99
CA ARG A 233 21.60 -7.06 -5.11
C ARG A 233 20.79 -7.23 -3.83
N LEU A 234 20.49 -6.13 -3.12
CA LEU A 234 19.67 -6.17 -1.92
C LEU A 234 18.32 -6.85 -2.14
N LEU A 235 17.67 -6.55 -3.27
CA LEU A 235 16.38 -7.16 -3.61
C LEU A 235 16.49 -8.66 -3.89
N SER A 236 17.60 -9.13 -4.48
CA SER A 236 17.84 -10.54 -4.79
C SER A 236 18.30 -11.35 -3.58
N GLU A 237 19.07 -10.75 -2.67
CA GLU A 237 19.66 -11.41 -1.50
C GLU A 237 18.78 -11.36 -0.26
N ASP A 238 17.70 -10.58 -0.29
CA ASP A 238 16.84 -10.38 0.89
C ASP A 238 16.00 -11.62 1.20
N HIS A 239 16.69 -12.64 1.65
CA HIS A 239 16.14 -13.89 2.20
C HIS A 239 15.76 -13.74 3.67
N SER A 240 15.13 -12.63 4.08
CA SER A 240 14.76 -12.44 5.47
C SER A 240 13.95 -13.65 5.97
N GLY A 241 14.35 -14.21 7.11
CA GLY A 241 13.63 -15.29 7.77
C GLY A 241 12.27 -14.87 8.34
N SER A 242 11.91 -13.58 8.22
CA SER A 242 10.61 -13.06 8.62
C SER A 242 9.54 -13.54 7.65
N ILE A 243 8.50 -14.16 8.20
CA ILE A 243 7.29 -14.56 7.48
C ILE A 243 6.21 -13.49 7.49
N GLY A 244 6.39 -12.41 8.27
CA GLY A 244 5.51 -11.26 8.36
C GLY A 244 4.03 -11.59 8.54
N TYR A 245 3.19 -10.57 8.43
CA TYR A 245 1.74 -10.74 8.32
C TYR A 245 1.36 -11.08 6.88
N SER A 246 1.61 -12.31 6.46
CA SER A 246 1.44 -12.76 5.08
C SER A 246 0.71 -14.09 4.98
N PHE A 247 0.30 -14.49 3.78
CA PHE A 247 -0.28 -15.80 3.54
C PHE A 247 0.71 -16.91 3.91
N MET A 248 1.99 -16.72 3.60
CA MET A 248 3.06 -17.63 4.04
C MET A 248 3.14 -17.73 5.55
N GLY A 249 3.05 -16.58 6.25
CA GLY A 249 3.04 -16.53 7.71
C GLY A 249 1.89 -17.33 8.31
N VAL A 250 0.68 -17.20 7.75
CA VAL A 250 -0.49 -17.97 8.19
C VAL A 250 -0.29 -19.47 7.93
N LEU A 251 0.17 -19.87 6.74
CA LEU A 251 0.41 -21.29 6.42
C LEU A 251 1.47 -21.91 7.33
N GLN A 252 2.55 -21.19 7.60
CA GLN A 252 3.61 -21.69 8.48
C GLN A 252 3.15 -21.78 9.94
N THR A 253 2.48 -20.75 10.47
CA THR A 253 2.13 -20.70 11.90
C THR A 253 0.93 -21.58 12.25
N TRP A 254 -0.02 -21.79 11.31
CA TRP A 254 -1.23 -22.58 11.57
C TRP A 254 -1.08 -24.04 11.18
N PHE A 255 -0.31 -24.34 10.14
CA PHE A 255 -0.22 -25.69 9.55
C PHE A 255 1.20 -26.25 9.51
N GLY A 256 2.21 -25.50 9.97
CA GLY A 256 3.61 -25.92 9.93
C GLY A 256 4.18 -26.03 8.49
N LEU A 257 3.47 -25.48 7.49
CA LEU A 257 3.87 -25.59 6.09
C LEU A 257 4.99 -24.59 5.78
N GLN A 258 6.18 -25.09 5.51
CA GLN A 258 7.33 -24.34 5.00
C GLN A 258 7.39 -24.42 3.47
N SER A 259 6.33 -24.03 2.80
CA SER A 259 6.29 -24.02 1.33
C SER A 259 7.28 -23.01 0.77
N GLY A 260 7.86 -23.32 -0.39
CA GLY A 260 8.70 -22.37 -1.11
C GLY A 260 7.93 -21.07 -1.36
N LYS A 261 8.47 -19.96 -0.88
CA LYS A 261 7.84 -18.60 -0.99
C LYS A 261 7.42 -18.32 -2.43
N ASP A 262 8.28 -18.66 -3.38
CA ASP A 262 8.08 -18.38 -4.80
C ASP A 262 6.88 -19.13 -5.38
N VAL A 263 6.69 -20.38 -5.00
CA VAL A 263 5.55 -21.19 -5.48
C VAL A 263 4.23 -20.56 -5.04
N LEU A 264 4.12 -20.14 -3.77
CA LEU A 264 2.89 -19.54 -3.27
C LEU A 264 2.61 -18.17 -3.94
N VAL A 265 3.65 -17.36 -4.14
CA VAL A 265 3.55 -16.07 -4.84
C VAL A 265 3.08 -16.29 -6.30
N ILE A 266 3.68 -17.26 -7.01
CA ILE A 266 3.31 -17.61 -8.38
C ILE A 266 1.86 -18.10 -8.45
N VAL A 267 1.44 -19.02 -7.57
CA VAL A 267 0.06 -19.50 -7.50
C VAL A 267 -0.91 -18.35 -7.23
N GLY A 268 -0.60 -17.50 -6.26
CA GLY A 268 -1.42 -16.31 -5.97
C GLY A 268 -1.50 -15.35 -7.16
N LEU A 269 -0.41 -15.17 -7.90
CA LEU A 269 -0.39 -14.34 -9.11
C LEU A 269 -1.24 -14.96 -10.21
N ILE A 270 -1.13 -16.26 -10.45
CA ILE A 270 -1.95 -16.99 -11.44
C ILE A 270 -3.44 -16.81 -11.12
N ILE A 271 -3.85 -17.01 -9.86
CA ILE A 271 -5.24 -16.84 -9.45
C ILE A 271 -5.71 -15.39 -9.71
N THR A 272 -4.88 -14.40 -9.41
CA THR A 272 -5.18 -12.97 -9.65
C THR A 272 -5.25 -12.65 -11.15
N MET A 273 -4.53 -13.40 -12.00
CA MET A 273 -4.54 -13.23 -13.46
C MET A 273 -5.68 -13.96 -14.16
N LEU A 274 -6.27 -15.01 -13.58
CA LEU A 274 -7.37 -15.76 -14.18
C LEU A 274 -8.54 -14.89 -14.68
N PRO A 275 -8.95 -13.81 -13.98
CA PRO A 275 -10.00 -12.92 -14.46
C PRO A 275 -9.73 -12.30 -15.85
N PHE A 276 -8.47 -12.19 -16.29
CA PHE A 276 -8.15 -11.65 -17.61
C PHE A 276 -8.55 -12.56 -18.78
N VAL A 277 -8.86 -13.84 -18.53
CA VAL A 277 -9.43 -14.74 -19.56
C VAL A 277 -10.82 -14.25 -20.00
N PHE A 278 -11.54 -13.53 -19.14
CA PHE A 278 -12.91 -13.08 -19.39
C PHE A 278 -12.94 -11.68 -20.03
N VAL A 279 -12.36 -11.52 -21.21
CA VAL A 279 -12.22 -10.22 -21.93
C VAL A 279 -13.56 -9.49 -22.10
N HIS A 280 -14.68 -10.21 -22.24
CA HIS A 280 -16.02 -9.64 -22.36
C HIS A 280 -16.45 -8.84 -21.11
N LYS A 281 -15.84 -9.09 -19.95
CA LYS A 281 -16.08 -8.36 -18.69
C LYS A 281 -15.26 -7.07 -18.58
N PHE A 282 -14.30 -6.82 -19.46
CA PHE A 282 -13.40 -5.65 -19.37
C PHE A 282 -14.14 -4.31 -19.46
N LYS A 283 -15.33 -4.28 -20.08
CA LYS A 283 -16.17 -3.07 -20.13
C LYS A 283 -16.91 -2.80 -18.81
N ASP A 284 -17.03 -3.79 -17.92
CA ASP A 284 -17.72 -3.65 -16.63
C ASP A 284 -16.81 -2.96 -15.61
N LEU A 285 -17.20 -1.74 -15.21
CA LEU A 285 -16.45 -0.96 -14.21
C LEU A 285 -16.37 -1.70 -12.86
N GLN A 286 -17.46 -2.37 -12.42
CA GLN A 286 -17.44 -3.07 -11.14
C GLN A 286 -16.49 -4.27 -11.17
N TYR A 287 -16.38 -4.95 -12.31
CA TYR A 287 -15.43 -6.02 -12.51
C TYR A 287 -13.99 -5.53 -12.37
N ARG A 288 -13.65 -4.38 -12.99
CA ARG A 288 -12.32 -3.76 -12.88
C ARG A 288 -12.03 -3.29 -11.45
N ILE A 289 -13.01 -2.70 -10.76
CA ILE A 289 -12.85 -2.30 -9.35
C ILE A 289 -12.59 -3.52 -8.46
N ASN A 290 -13.35 -4.60 -8.62
CA ASN A 290 -13.17 -5.81 -7.82
C ASN A 290 -11.81 -6.47 -8.08
N TRP A 291 -11.37 -6.50 -9.34
CA TRP A 291 -10.03 -6.99 -9.67
C TRP A 291 -8.94 -6.11 -9.06
N PHE A 292 -9.07 -4.81 -9.17
CA PHE A 292 -8.10 -3.87 -8.58
C PHE A 292 -8.06 -3.98 -7.04
N ALA A 293 -9.21 -4.11 -6.39
CA ALA A 293 -9.30 -4.38 -4.96
C ALA A 293 -8.58 -5.68 -4.58
N SER A 294 -8.80 -6.76 -5.34
CA SER A 294 -8.08 -8.03 -5.19
C SER A 294 -6.56 -7.86 -5.33
N LEU A 295 -6.10 -7.08 -6.30
CA LEU A 295 -4.69 -6.78 -6.50
C LEU A 295 -4.09 -6.03 -5.30
N LEU A 296 -4.75 -4.98 -4.79
CA LEU A 296 -4.26 -4.24 -3.61
C LEU A 296 -4.13 -5.13 -2.38
N ILE A 297 -5.04 -6.07 -2.18
CA ILE A 297 -4.94 -7.06 -1.10
C ILE A 297 -3.76 -8.00 -1.37
N TRP A 298 -3.64 -8.51 -2.61
CA TRP A 298 -2.55 -9.39 -3.02
C TRP A 298 -1.17 -8.80 -2.74
N LEU A 299 -0.96 -7.49 -3.06
CA LEU A 299 0.30 -6.78 -2.83
C LEU A 299 0.79 -6.86 -1.38
N VAL A 300 -0.11 -7.06 -0.43
CA VAL A 300 0.22 -7.15 0.99
C VAL A 300 0.32 -8.59 1.46
N ILE A 301 -0.69 -9.43 1.19
CA ILE A 301 -0.74 -10.79 1.75
C ILE A 301 0.29 -11.75 1.13
N PHE A 302 0.80 -11.46 -0.07
CA PHE A 302 1.87 -12.24 -0.73
C PHE A 302 3.26 -11.60 -0.56
N ASN A 303 3.35 -10.49 0.17
CA ASN A 303 4.62 -9.92 0.58
C ASN A 303 5.04 -10.53 1.93
N HIS A 304 6.04 -11.41 1.92
CA HIS A 304 6.56 -12.06 3.13
C HIS A 304 7.18 -11.10 4.16
N LYS A 305 7.42 -9.84 3.78
CA LYS A 305 7.88 -8.76 4.65
C LYS A 305 6.78 -7.78 5.04
N ALA A 306 5.51 -8.17 4.84
CA ALA A 306 4.41 -7.29 5.20
C ALA A 306 4.40 -7.06 6.72
N GLU A 307 4.63 -5.82 7.09
CA GLU A 307 4.48 -5.30 8.45
C GLU A 307 3.07 -4.73 8.65
N SER A 308 2.67 -4.55 9.91
CA SER A 308 1.37 -3.96 10.24
C SER A 308 1.06 -2.65 9.49
N PRO A 309 2.00 -1.68 9.35
CA PRO A 309 1.75 -0.44 8.59
C PRO A 309 1.50 -0.63 7.09
N THR A 310 1.83 -1.78 6.51
CA THR A 310 1.62 -2.05 5.08
C THR A 310 0.14 -2.31 4.76
N PHE A 311 -0.64 -2.73 5.77
CA PHE A 311 -2.03 -3.12 5.59
C PHE A 311 -2.97 -1.99 5.16
N ILE A 312 -2.57 -0.73 5.26
CA ILE A 312 -3.33 0.38 4.67
C ILE A 312 -3.59 0.18 3.17
N ILE A 313 -2.66 -0.48 2.43
CA ILE A 313 -2.83 -0.79 1.01
C ILE A 313 -3.94 -1.84 0.82
N ALA A 314 -3.86 -2.97 1.54
CA ALA A 314 -4.88 -4.02 1.48
C ALA A 314 -6.24 -3.50 1.96
N PHE A 315 -6.25 -2.72 3.04
CA PHE A 315 -7.47 -2.18 3.62
C PHE A 315 -8.14 -1.15 2.72
N THR A 316 -7.35 -0.39 1.93
CA THR A 316 -7.86 0.46 0.86
C THR A 316 -8.52 -0.41 -0.23
N GLY A 317 -7.94 -1.54 -0.61
CA GLY A 317 -8.57 -2.50 -1.52
C GLY A 317 -9.90 -3.04 -0.97
N ILE A 318 -9.95 -3.42 0.31
CA ILE A 318 -11.18 -3.85 0.97
C ILE A 318 -12.23 -2.74 0.96
N ALA A 319 -11.85 -1.49 1.23
CA ALA A 319 -12.76 -0.35 1.19
C ALA A 319 -13.34 -0.11 -0.22
N LEU A 320 -12.50 -0.19 -1.27
CA LEU A 320 -12.97 -0.08 -2.65
C LEU A 320 -14.03 -1.14 -2.97
N TRP A 321 -13.77 -2.39 -2.63
CA TRP A 321 -14.73 -3.47 -2.82
C TRP A 321 -16.01 -3.26 -2.00
N LEU A 322 -15.88 -3.08 -0.69
CA LEU A 322 -17.00 -3.01 0.25
C LEU A 322 -18.01 -1.91 -0.10
N PHE A 323 -17.51 -0.71 -0.39
CA PHE A 323 -18.34 0.46 -0.61
C PHE A 323 -18.79 0.65 -2.07
N THR A 324 -18.43 -0.27 -2.97
CA THR A 324 -18.90 -0.24 -4.37
C THR A 324 -19.73 -1.46 -4.75
N THR A 325 -19.79 -2.49 -3.91
CA THR A 325 -20.55 -3.72 -4.16
C THR A 325 -21.88 -3.72 -3.40
N SER A 326 -22.83 -4.55 -3.81
CA SER A 326 -24.08 -4.78 -3.08
C SER A 326 -23.80 -5.56 -1.79
N ILE A 327 -24.24 -5.03 -0.67
CA ILE A 327 -24.03 -5.64 0.65
C ILE A 327 -24.99 -6.83 0.81
N ASN A 328 -24.41 -8.00 1.03
CA ASN A 328 -25.13 -9.21 1.46
C ASN A 328 -24.51 -9.75 2.75
N LYS A 329 -25.07 -10.82 3.32
CA LYS A 329 -24.60 -11.40 4.59
C LYS A 329 -23.11 -11.77 4.56
N THR A 330 -22.63 -12.37 3.48
CA THR A 330 -21.21 -12.77 3.34
C THR A 330 -20.30 -11.55 3.29
N VAL A 331 -20.65 -10.53 2.49
CA VAL A 331 -19.89 -9.27 2.40
C VAL A 331 -19.81 -8.60 3.77
N LEU A 332 -20.95 -8.54 4.49
CA LEU A 332 -20.98 -7.93 5.83
C LEU A 332 -20.09 -8.69 6.83
N VAL A 333 -20.17 -10.02 6.86
CA VAL A 333 -19.34 -10.85 7.76
C VAL A 333 -17.86 -10.66 7.45
N LEU A 334 -17.45 -10.72 6.18
CA LEU A 334 -16.06 -10.51 5.78
C LEU A 334 -15.56 -9.10 6.13
N ALA A 335 -16.41 -8.08 5.94
CA ALA A 335 -16.06 -6.70 6.30
C ALA A 335 -15.87 -6.53 7.81
N VAL A 336 -16.76 -7.13 8.64
CA VAL A 336 -16.64 -7.11 10.10
C VAL A 336 -15.37 -7.85 10.54
N LEU A 337 -15.10 -9.03 9.98
CA LEU A 337 -13.86 -9.77 10.28
C LEU A 337 -12.61 -8.94 9.95
N ALA A 338 -12.60 -8.28 8.78
CA ALA A 338 -11.48 -7.42 8.40
C ALA A 338 -11.36 -6.23 9.35
N PHE A 339 -12.45 -5.56 9.68
CA PHE A 339 -12.41 -4.42 10.60
C PHE A 339 -11.92 -4.82 11.99
N VAL A 340 -12.40 -5.93 12.53
CA VAL A 340 -12.01 -6.40 13.87
C VAL A 340 -10.59 -6.97 13.86
N PHE A 341 -10.27 -7.94 13.00
CA PHE A 341 -9.03 -8.70 13.11
C PHE A 341 -7.87 -8.13 12.30
N THR A 342 -8.14 -7.40 11.21
CA THR A 342 -7.06 -6.70 10.50
C THR A 342 -6.80 -5.32 11.10
N SER A 343 -7.86 -4.55 11.40
CA SER A 343 -7.69 -3.15 11.79
C SER A 343 -7.62 -2.95 13.29
N LEU A 344 -8.54 -3.51 14.09
CA LEU A 344 -8.60 -3.26 15.53
C LEU A 344 -7.72 -4.21 16.37
N ALA A 345 -7.54 -5.47 15.97
CA ALA A 345 -6.80 -6.46 16.75
C ALA A 345 -5.34 -6.05 17.09
N PRO A 346 -4.59 -5.34 16.24
CA PRO A 346 -3.24 -4.89 16.58
C PRO A 346 -3.20 -3.70 17.56
N THR A 347 -4.36 -3.14 17.91
CA THR A 347 -4.45 -1.94 18.78
C THR A 347 -4.63 -2.30 20.25
N ASP A 348 -4.46 -1.31 21.14
CA ASP A 348 -4.68 -1.45 22.58
C ASP A 348 -6.15 -1.65 22.99
N LEU A 349 -7.08 -1.76 22.02
CA LEU A 349 -8.45 -2.24 22.29
C LEU A 349 -8.49 -3.70 22.74
N PHE A 350 -7.47 -4.48 22.37
CA PHE A 350 -7.30 -5.84 22.84
C PHE A 350 -6.17 -5.93 23.88
N PRO A 351 -6.32 -6.74 24.95
CA PRO A 351 -5.29 -6.93 25.95
C PRO A 351 -3.94 -7.35 25.32
N ALA A 352 -2.84 -6.80 25.83
CA ALA A 352 -1.50 -7.12 25.36
C ALA A 352 -1.20 -8.63 25.39
N SER A 353 -1.71 -9.34 26.40
CA SER A 353 -1.60 -10.80 26.51
C SER A 353 -2.17 -11.52 25.29
N ILE A 354 -3.37 -11.13 24.82
CA ILE A 354 -3.99 -11.75 23.61
C ILE A 354 -3.22 -11.35 22.35
N ARG A 355 -2.79 -10.10 22.26
CA ARG A 355 -2.03 -9.63 21.08
C ARG A 355 -0.73 -10.41 20.90
N HIS A 356 0.08 -10.50 21.96
CA HIS A 356 1.40 -11.12 21.90
C HIS A 356 1.37 -12.66 21.94
N SER A 357 0.35 -13.29 22.57
CA SER A 357 0.27 -14.74 22.62
C SER A 357 -0.51 -15.37 21.48
N PHE A 358 -1.40 -14.62 20.81
CA PHE A 358 -2.27 -15.17 19.77
C PHE A 358 -2.27 -14.37 18.47
N PHE A 359 -2.54 -13.06 18.49
CA PHE A 359 -2.72 -12.33 17.23
C PHE A 359 -1.42 -12.19 16.42
N GLU A 360 -0.33 -11.85 17.07
CA GLU A 360 0.97 -11.65 16.41
C GLU A 360 1.59 -12.99 15.98
N PRO A 361 1.74 -14.01 16.84
CA PRO A 361 2.36 -15.28 16.46
C PRO A 361 1.62 -16.02 15.35
N TYR A 362 0.30 -15.91 15.29
CA TYR A 362 -0.53 -16.60 14.28
C TYR A 362 -0.88 -15.72 13.07
N ALA A 363 -0.23 -14.57 12.92
CA ALA A 363 -0.45 -13.64 11.80
C ALA A 363 -1.95 -13.32 11.54
N ILE A 364 -2.75 -13.20 12.61
CA ILE A 364 -4.21 -13.04 12.56
C ILE A 364 -4.62 -11.84 11.70
N LYS A 365 -3.83 -10.77 11.71
CA LYS A 365 -4.07 -9.57 10.90
C LYS A 365 -4.24 -9.89 9.40
N ALA A 366 -3.55 -10.90 8.88
CA ALA A 366 -3.58 -11.27 7.46
C ALA A 366 -4.82 -12.11 7.09
N VAL A 367 -5.38 -12.86 8.04
CA VAL A 367 -6.42 -13.86 7.77
C VAL A 367 -7.67 -13.29 7.08
N PRO A 368 -8.30 -12.21 7.55
CA PRO A 368 -9.47 -11.64 6.86
C PRO A 368 -9.13 -11.15 5.45
N CYS A 369 -7.93 -10.59 5.26
CA CYS A 369 -7.48 -10.15 3.94
C CYS A 369 -7.36 -11.32 2.96
N ILE A 370 -6.83 -12.48 3.42
CA ILE A 370 -6.75 -13.72 2.63
C ILE A 370 -8.15 -14.20 2.25
N LEU A 371 -9.08 -14.25 3.20
CA LEU A 371 -10.46 -14.68 2.95
C LEU A 371 -11.16 -13.78 1.94
N ILE A 372 -11.01 -12.45 2.07
CA ILE A 372 -11.60 -11.50 1.11
C ILE A 372 -10.95 -11.63 -0.26
N TRP A 373 -9.63 -11.81 -0.34
CA TRP A 373 -8.94 -12.02 -1.61
C TRP A 373 -9.44 -13.29 -2.33
N LEU A 374 -9.58 -14.40 -1.60
CA LEU A 374 -10.15 -15.64 -2.14
C LEU A 374 -11.59 -15.43 -2.63
N TYR A 375 -12.41 -14.77 -1.82
CA TYR A 375 -13.81 -14.47 -2.16
C TYR A 375 -13.91 -13.60 -3.42
N LEU A 376 -13.11 -12.52 -3.51
CA LEU A 376 -13.08 -11.63 -4.68
C LEU A 376 -12.70 -12.38 -5.96
N ASN A 377 -11.65 -13.19 -5.93
CA ASN A 377 -11.23 -13.96 -7.11
C ASN A 377 -12.28 -15.01 -7.50
N PHE A 378 -12.90 -15.68 -6.53
CA PHE A 378 -14.03 -16.56 -6.78
C PHE A 378 -15.20 -15.84 -7.47
N GLN A 379 -15.58 -14.64 -6.99
CA GLN A 379 -16.67 -13.84 -7.57
C GLN A 379 -16.32 -13.36 -8.99
N LEU A 380 -15.08 -12.95 -9.23
CA LEU A 380 -14.60 -12.54 -10.54
C LEU A 380 -14.68 -13.69 -11.55
N ILE A 381 -14.21 -14.87 -11.18
CA ILE A 381 -14.23 -16.07 -12.02
C ILE A 381 -15.69 -16.50 -12.28
N LYS A 382 -16.52 -16.59 -11.22
CA LYS A 382 -17.94 -16.93 -11.34
C LYS A 382 -18.70 -15.95 -12.24
N SER A 383 -18.45 -14.66 -12.08
CA SER A 383 -19.03 -13.61 -12.95
C SER A 383 -18.58 -13.75 -14.39
N GLY A 384 -17.30 -14.11 -14.60
CA GLY A 384 -16.73 -14.35 -15.92
C GLY A 384 -17.34 -15.55 -16.64
N LEU A 385 -17.57 -16.66 -15.92
CA LEU A 385 -18.19 -17.87 -16.46
C LEU A 385 -19.67 -17.70 -16.81
N ASN A 386 -20.37 -16.84 -16.09
CA ASN A 386 -21.76 -16.51 -16.41
C ASN A 386 -21.81 -15.69 -17.71
N LYS A 387 -21.81 -16.39 -18.85
CA LYS A 387 -22.16 -15.79 -20.16
C LYS A 387 -23.54 -15.20 -20.01
N SER A 388 -23.69 -13.91 -20.23
CA SER A 388 -25.00 -13.28 -20.36
C SER A 388 -25.76 -14.01 -21.48
N HIS A 389 -26.84 -14.72 -21.15
CA HIS A 389 -27.76 -15.34 -22.09
C HIS A 389 -28.52 -14.33 -23.00
N LYS A 390 -28.04 -13.10 -23.08
CA LYS A 390 -28.64 -12.01 -23.86
C LYS A 390 -28.05 -11.80 -25.26
N ILE A 391 -27.22 -12.72 -25.78
CA ILE A 391 -26.64 -12.56 -27.14
C ILE A 391 -27.44 -13.31 -28.19
N PHE A 392 -28.35 -14.22 -27.84
CA PHE A 392 -29.27 -14.84 -28.79
C PHE A 392 -30.70 -14.53 -28.35
N GLY A 393 -31.29 -13.50 -29.00
CA GLY A 393 -32.73 -13.30 -28.97
C GLY A 393 -33.45 -14.52 -29.52
N ILE A 394 -33.98 -15.33 -28.62
CA ILE A 394 -35.10 -16.24 -28.86
C ILE A 394 -36.13 -15.87 -27.78
N GLU A 395 -36.98 -14.91 -28.10
CA GLU A 395 -38.25 -14.77 -27.44
C GLU A 395 -39.00 -16.10 -27.65
N LYS A 396 -39.38 -16.74 -26.57
CA LYS A 396 -40.51 -17.66 -26.49
C LYS A 396 -41.56 -17.11 -25.57
#